data_c15abf2a5f2a972d7b4e4ee45f6a6323
#
_entry.id   c15abf2a5f2a972d7b4e4ee45f6a6323
#
_cell.length_a   1.000
_cell.length_b   1.000
_cell.length_c   1.000
_cell.angle_alpha   90.00
_cell.angle_beta   90.00
_cell.angle_gamma   90.00
#
_symmetry.space_group_name_H-M   'P 1'
#
loop_
_entity.id
_entity.type
_entity.pdbx_description
1 polymer ?
#
loop_
_entity_poly.entity_id
_entity_poly.type
_entity_poly.pdbx_seq_one_letter_code
_entity_poly.pdbx_strand_id
1 'polypeptide(L)'
;MIIAVTQSDEINIAACHIAKSIFSTPTMIIRIRSKAYLEPRYVEYLLKDVKVNRIISPEDEVASAIVNQWRTPGAFDVAEFARSSVTMLGVSCKNDCPILDTPLRNLIDLFPDLSVTVMAIIRGTTLIVPRGGDDIILSGDRVYLACPTMQIDRTLKAFGHAEITAEKVTISGAGAIGIRVAEEIHKISPETNLTILELDKDKARHAAETLE
;
A
#
# COMPACT_ATOMS: atom_id res chain seq x y z
N MET A 1 -12.09 9.67 -22.77
CA MET A 1 -11.91 9.34 -21.35
C MET A 1 -12.48 10.48 -20.51
N ILE A 2 -13.13 10.14 -19.38
CA ILE A 2 -13.51 11.11 -18.35
C ILE A 2 -12.92 10.68 -17.01
N ILE A 3 -12.48 11.65 -16.20
CA ILE A 3 -12.03 11.47 -14.82
C ILE A 3 -12.87 12.40 -13.96
N ALA A 4 -13.84 11.84 -13.22
CA ALA A 4 -14.78 12.59 -12.39
C ALA A 4 -14.24 12.60 -10.94
N VAL A 5 -13.70 13.76 -10.51
CA VAL A 5 -13.01 13.92 -9.21
C VAL A 5 -13.44 15.20 -8.49
N THR A 6 -14.70 15.62 -8.67
CA THR A 6 -15.28 16.79 -7.98
C THR A 6 -15.46 16.51 -6.50
N GLN A 7 -15.85 17.49 -5.70
CA GLN A 7 -16.07 17.30 -4.26
C GLN A 7 -17.31 16.48 -3.89
N SER A 8 -18.27 16.30 -4.82
CA SER A 8 -19.50 15.53 -4.59
C SER A 8 -19.46 14.23 -5.36
N ASP A 9 -19.75 13.13 -4.66
CA ASP A 9 -19.84 11.78 -5.24
C ASP A 9 -21.02 11.72 -6.23
N GLU A 10 -22.14 12.37 -5.91
CA GLU A 10 -23.34 12.43 -6.77
C GLU A 10 -23.04 13.11 -8.10
N ILE A 11 -22.27 14.21 -8.07
CA ILE A 11 -21.84 14.91 -9.30
C ILE A 11 -20.92 14.01 -10.11
N ASN A 12 -19.99 13.31 -9.46
CA ASN A 12 -19.07 12.39 -10.11
C ASN A 12 -19.83 11.24 -10.80
N ILE A 13 -20.84 10.66 -10.12
CA ILE A 13 -21.71 9.60 -10.66
C ILE A 13 -22.51 10.14 -11.84
N ALA A 14 -23.17 11.30 -11.70
CA ALA A 14 -23.96 11.92 -12.75
C ALA A 14 -23.11 12.24 -13.99
N ALA A 15 -21.90 12.79 -13.79
CA ALA A 15 -20.99 13.10 -14.89
C ALA A 15 -20.58 11.85 -15.68
N CYS A 16 -20.27 10.75 -15.00
CA CYS A 16 -19.97 9.47 -15.66
C CYS A 16 -21.19 8.92 -16.40
N HIS A 17 -22.37 8.99 -15.80
CA HIS A 17 -23.61 8.52 -16.43
C HIS A 17 -23.94 9.31 -17.70
N ILE A 18 -23.82 10.63 -17.66
CA ILE A 18 -24.02 11.52 -18.82
C ILE A 18 -22.96 11.23 -19.90
N ALA A 19 -21.70 11.12 -19.50
CA ALA A 19 -20.60 10.83 -20.42
C ALA A 19 -20.80 9.49 -21.14
N LYS A 20 -21.38 8.49 -20.47
CA LYS A 20 -21.72 7.22 -21.08
C LYS A 20 -22.91 7.32 -22.00
N SER A 21 -24.01 7.92 -21.51
CA SER A 21 -25.32 7.89 -22.21
C SER A 21 -25.33 8.79 -23.45
N ILE A 22 -24.69 9.97 -23.37
CA ILE A 22 -24.72 10.96 -24.46
C ILE A 22 -23.49 10.87 -25.36
N PHE A 23 -22.31 10.66 -24.76
CA PHE A 23 -21.04 10.74 -25.50
C PHE A 23 -20.38 9.38 -25.75
N SER A 24 -21.00 8.28 -25.29
CA SER A 24 -20.45 6.92 -25.41
C SER A 24 -18.96 6.83 -24.99
N THR A 25 -18.58 7.58 -23.95
CA THR A 25 -17.19 7.67 -23.48
C THR A 25 -16.63 6.30 -23.13
N PRO A 26 -15.50 5.86 -23.72
CA PRO A 26 -15.01 4.49 -23.59
C PRO A 26 -14.33 4.22 -22.24
N THR A 27 -13.75 5.23 -21.61
CA THR A 27 -13.03 5.07 -20.34
C THR A 27 -13.49 6.10 -19.32
N MET A 28 -13.90 5.59 -18.16
CA MET A 28 -14.44 6.41 -17.09
C MET A 28 -13.80 6.02 -15.77
N ILE A 29 -13.21 7.01 -15.09
CA ILE A 29 -12.64 6.89 -13.75
C ILE A 29 -13.42 7.81 -12.83
N ILE A 30 -13.85 7.31 -11.68
CA ILE A 30 -14.65 8.05 -10.72
C ILE A 30 -14.03 8.04 -9.34
N ARG A 31 -14.07 9.17 -8.66
CA ARG A 31 -13.77 9.25 -7.23
C ARG A 31 -15.04 9.11 -6.41
N ILE A 32 -15.04 8.21 -5.44
CA ILE A 32 -16.08 8.00 -4.44
C ILE A 32 -15.46 8.03 -3.06
N ARG A 33 -16.04 8.80 -2.15
CA ARG A 33 -15.58 8.96 -0.76
C ARG A 33 -16.55 8.34 0.25
N SER A 34 -17.83 8.44 -0.03
CA SER A 34 -18.89 7.95 0.85
C SER A 34 -18.94 6.43 0.88
N LYS A 35 -18.88 5.83 2.09
CA LYS A 35 -19.01 4.38 2.29
C LYS A 35 -20.32 3.84 1.70
N ALA A 36 -21.41 4.63 1.73
CA ALA A 36 -22.71 4.24 1.20
C ALA A 36 -22.66 3.88 -0.31
N TYR A 37 -21.86 4.63 -1.09
CA TYR A 37 -21.68 4.33 -2.52
C TYR A 37 -20.60 3.28 -2.80
N LEU A 38 -19.84 2.87 -1.80
CA LEU A 38 -18.86 1.78 -1.88
C LEU A 38 -19.46 0.43 -1.43
N GLU A 39 -20.73 0.39 -1.01
CA GLU A 39 -21.41 -0.87 -0.77
C GLU A 39 -21.50 -1.73 -2.04
N PRO A 40 -21.43 -3.08 -1.94
CA PRO A 40 -21.35 -3.98 -3.09
C PRO A 40 -22.41 -3.72 -4.17
N ARG A 41 -23.66 -3.44 -3.77
CA ARG A 41 -24.77 -3.16 -4.71
C ARG A 41 -24.55 -1.91 -5.56
N TYR A 42 -23.97 -0.84 -4.96
CA TYR A 42 -23.71 0.41 -5.69
C TYR A 42 -22.45 0.29 -6.55
N VAL A 43 -21.42 -0.39 -6.05
CA VAL A 43 -20.22 -0.71 -6.83
C VAL A 43 -20.60 -1.54 -8.07
N GLU A 44 -21.46 -2.53 -7.91
CA GLU A 44 -21.95 -3.34 -9.02
C GLU A 44 -22.70 -2.50 -10.05
N TYR A 45 -23.60 -1.62 -9.61
CA TYR A 45 -24.30 -0.66 -10.47
C TYR A 45 -23.32 0.24 -11.24
N LEU A 46 -22.35 0.83 -10.57
CA LEU A 46 -21.35 1.69 -11.20
C LEU A 46 -20.53 0.95 -12.26
N LEU A 47 -20.12 -0.28 -11.97
CA LEU A 47 -19.30 -1.08 -12.87
C LEU A 47 -20.09 -1.67 -14.04
N LYS A 48 -21.33 -2.19 -13.80
CA LYS A 48 -22.11 -2.91 -14.81
C LYS A 48 -23.04 -2.01 -15.61
N ASP A 49 -23.76 -1.11 -14.93
CA ASP A 49 -24.81 -0.29 -15.59
C ASP A 49 -24.22 1.03 -16.09
N VAL A 50 -23.50 1.77 -15.25
CA VAL A 50 -22.81 3.01 -15.66
C VAL A 50 -21.57 2.70 -16.48
N LYS A 51 -20.99 1.48 -16.34
CA LYS A 51 -19.76 1.02 -17.01
C LYS A 51 -18.54 1.85 -16.67
N VAL A 52 -18.42 2.26 -15.41
CA VAL A 52 -17.20 2.87 -14.88
C VAL A 52 -16.08 1.84 -14.92
N ASN A 53 -14.90 2.23 -15.39
CA ASN A 53 -13.74 1.34 -15.48
C ASN A 53 -12.98 1.24 -14.16
N ARG A 54 -12.90 2.34 -13.40
CA ARG A 54 -12.20 2.37 -12.11
C ARG A 54 -12.91 3.29 -11.14
N ILE A 55 -13.18 2.79 -9.95
CA ILE A 55 -13.60 3.56 -8.78
C ILE A 55 -12.37 3.77 -7.92
N ILE A 56 -12.14 5.01 -7.48
CA ILE A 56 -11.03 5.39 -6.59
C ILE A 56 -11.65 5.95 -5.31
N SER A 57 -11.32 5.33 -4.19
CA SER A 57 -11.58 5.86 -2.84
C SER A 57 -10.23 6.30 -2.26
N PRO A 58 -9.96 7.61 -2.15
CA PRO A 58 -8.71 8.09 -1.59
C PRO A 58 -8.47 7.62 -0.16
N GLU A 59 -9.54 7.51 0.62
CA GLU A 59 -9.47 7.06 2.01
C GLU A 59 -9.05 5.60 2.12
N ASP A 60 -9.54 4.73 1.23
CA ASP A 60 -9.16 3.32 1.18
C ASP A 60 -7.72 3.15 0.68
N GLU A 61 -7.33 3.87 -0.37
CA GLU A 61 -5.96 3.80 -0.91
C GLU A 61 -4.91 4.24 0.14
N VAL A 62 -5.20 5.33 0.89
CA VAL A 62 -4.32 5.80 1.97
C VAL A 62 -4.30 4.81 3.14
N ALA A 63 -5.45 4.28 3.55
CA ALA A 63 -5.52 3.28 4.62
C ALA A 63 -4.73 2.03 4.27
N SER A 64 -4.92 1.50 3.06
CA SER A 64 -4.17 0.33 2.59
C SER A 64 -2.66 0.58 2.52
N ALA A 65 -2.23 1.79 2.10
CA ALA A 65 -0.82 2.16 2.12
C ALA A 65 -0.23 2.17 3.55
N ILE A 66 -0.97 2.71 4.53
CA ILE A 66 -0.56 2.72 5.94
C ILE A 66 -0.49 1.28 6.50
N VAL A 67 -1.50 0.46 6.20
CA VAL A 67 -1.54 -0.93 6.67
C VAL A 67 -0.40 -1.76 6.05
N ASN A 68 -0.12 -1.57 4.76
CA ASN A 68 1.02 -2.22 4.11
C ASN A 68 2.34 -1.82 4.76
N GLN A 69 2.51 -0.54 5.10
CA GLN A 69 3.69 -0.06 5.83
C GLN A 69 3.79 -0.67 7.24
N TRP A 70 2.68 -0.79 7.95
CA TRP A 70 2.64 -1.45 9.28
C TRP A 70 2.99 -2.95 9.19
N ARG A 71 2.52 -3.64 8.15
CA ARG A 71 2.80 -5.09 7.92
C ARG A 71 4.23 -5.38 7.50
N THR A 72 4.93 -4.38 6.97
CA THR A 72 6.29 -4.52 6.46
C THR A 72 7.25 -3.59 7.19
N PRO A 73 7.44 -3.81 8.52
CA PRO A 73 8.38 -3.02 9.29
C PRO A 73 9.79 -3.17 8.70
N GLY A 74 10.56 -2.08 8.67
CA GLY A 74 11.87 -2.05 8.01
C GLY A 74 11.86 -1.60 6.55
N ALA A 75 10.74 -1.71 5.83
CA ALA A 75 10.58 -1.09 4.53
C ALA A 75 10.14 0.38 4.69
N PHE A 76 10.72 1.30 3.94
CA PHE A 76 10.28 2.70 3.88
C PHE A 76 9.30 2.96 2.74
N ASP A 77 9.16 2.02 1.82
CA ASP A 77 8.24 2.08 0.68
C ASP A 77 7.78 0.67 0.32
N VAL A 78 6.51 0.51 -0.02
CA VAL A 78 5.91 -0.78 -0.37
C VAL A 78 4.90 -0.57 -1.49
N ALA A 79 5.08 -1.24 -2.61
CA ALA A 79 4.13 -1.19 -3.71
C ALA A 79 3.88 -2.59 -4.29
N GLU A 80 2.62 -2.97 -4.40
CA GLU A 80 2.20 -4.25 -4.95
C GLU A 80 1.91 -4.15 -6.45
N PHE A 81 2.36 -5.14 -7.20
CA PHE A 81 2.18 -5.25 -8.64
C PHE A 81 1.61 -6.62 -9.02
N ALA A 82 1.19 -6.73 -10.29
CA ALA A 82 0.75 -7.99 -10.89
C ALA A 82 -0.31 -8.72 -10.03
N ARG A 83 -1.34 -8.00 -9.58
CA ARG A 83 -2.41 -8.50 -8.69
C ARG A 83 -1.84 -9.08 -7.39
N SER A 84 -0.92 -8.34 -6.78
CA SER A 84 -0.27 -8.69 -5.51
C SER A 84 0.59 -9.97 -5.56
N SER A 85 1.06 -10.39 -6.74
CA SER A 85 2.00 -11.50 -6.85
C SER A 85 3.46 -11.08 -6.72
N VAL A 86 3.76 -9.80 -7.03
CA VAL A 86 5.08 -9.18 -6.92
C VAL A 86 4.98 -7.93 -6.08
N THR A 87 5.88 -7.77 -5.12
CA THR A 87 5.98 -6.58 -4.29
C THR A 87 7.32 -5.89 -4.52
N MET A 88 7.27 -4.57 -4.68
CA MET A 88 8.45 -3.71 -4.63
C MET A 88 8.60 -3.19 -3.21
N LEU A 89 9.79 -3.34 -2.65
CA LEU A 89 10.16 -2.90 -1.31
C LEU A 89 11.27 -1.86 -1.41
N GLY A 90 11.11 -0.74 -0.71
CA GLY A 90 12.19 0.19 -0.44
C GLY A 90 12.78 -0.08 0.94
N VAL A 91 14.05 -0.46 1.02
CA VAL A 91 14.74 -0.75 2.29
C VAL A 91 15.98 0.13 2.46
N SER A 92 16.31 0.46 3.70
CA SER A 92 17.52 1.22 4.03
C SER A 92 18.58 0.27 4.55
N CYS A 93 19.73 0.18 3.89
CA CYS A 93 20.84 -0.69 4.31
C CYS A 93 21.68 0.02 5.38
N LYS A 94 21.56 -0.44 6.62
CA LYS A 94 22.34 0.04 7.77
C LYS A 94 23.62 -0.79 7.92
N ASN A 95 24.49 -0.43 8.88
CA ASN A 95 25.78 -1.11 9.12
C ASN A 95 25.66 -2.60 9.46
N ASP A 96 24.50 -3.05 9.91
CA ASP A 96 24.18 -4.43 10.28
C ASP A 96 23.56 -5.24 9.12
N CYS A 97 23.43 -4.64 7.94
CA CYS A 97 22.89 -5.33 6.77
C CYS A 97 23.85 -6.42 6.27
N PRO A 98 23.44 -7.70 6.20
CA PRO A 98 24.31 -8.84 5.91
C PRO A 98 24.94 -8.83 4.52
N ILE A 99 24.38 -8.08 3.58
CA ILE A 99 24.78 -8.07 2.17
C ILE A 99 25.66 -6.88 1.78
N LEU A 100 26.10 -6.08 2.76
CA LEU A 100 27.00 -4.97 2.47
C LEU A 100 28.30 -5.46 1.82
N ASP A 101 28.87 -4.62 0.97
CA ASP A 101 30.16 -4.85 0.30
C ASP A 101 30.22 -6.15 -0.53
N THR A 102 29.03 -6.76 -0.78
CA THR A 102 28.92 -7.99 -1.56
C THR A 102 28.40 -7.68 -2.96
N PRO A 103 29.02 -8.18 -4.05
CA PRO A 103 28.49 -8.05 -5.39
C PRO A 103 27.11 -8.67 -5.53
N LEU A 104 26.21 -7.98 -6.20
CA LEU A 104 24.80 -8.43 -6.33
C LEU A 104 24.65 -9.82 -6.96
N ARG A 105 25.59 -10.23 -7.82
CA ARG A 105 25.62 -11.59 -8.39
C ARG A 105 25.73 -12.69 -7.33
N ASN A 106 26.37 -12.40 -6.19
CA ASN A 106 26.57 -13.36 -5.11
C ASN A 106 25.33 -13.49 -4.20
N LEU A 107 24.28 -12.67 -4.38
CA LEU A 107 23.05 -12.79 -3.61
C LEU A 107 22.36 -14.14 -3.81
N ILE A 108 22.45 -14.73 -5.00
CA ILE A 108 21.90 -16.06 -5.30
C ILE A 108 22.64 -17.14 -4.50
N ASP A 109 23.94 -17.00 -4.34
CA ASP A 109 24.77 -17.97 -3.57
C ASP A 109 24.53 -17.83 -2.06
N LEU A 110 24.34 -16.60 -1.57
CA LEU A 110 24.06 -16.33 -0.16
C LEU A 110 22.62 -16.73 0.23
N PHE A 111 21.68 -16.58 -0.69
CA PHE A 111 20.25 -16.83 -0.45
C PHE A 111 19.65 -17.63 -1.62
N PRO A 112 19.99 -18.94 -1.75
CA PRO A 112 19.61 -19.75 -2.94
C PRO A 112 18.11 -19.83 -3.20
N ASP A 113 17.29 -19.78 -2.13
CA ASP A 113 15.83 -19.89 -2.23
C ASP A 113 15.13 -18.52 -2.27
N LEU A 114 15.88 -17.43 -2.38
CA LEU A 114 15.34 -16.08 -2.37
C LEU A 114 15.27 -15.51 -3.80
N SER A 115 14.06 -15.33 -4.29
CA SER A 115 13.83 -14.69 -5.58
C SER A 115 13.72 -13.19 -5.41
N VAL A 116 14.85 -12.50 -5.34
CA VAL A 116 14.89 -11.04 -5.20
C VAL A 116 15.69 -10.41 -6.32
N THR A 117 15.21 -9.27 -6.81
CA THR A 117 15.92 -8.46 -7.80
C THR A 117 16.14 -7.06 -7.24
N VAL A 118 17.38 -6.60 -7.23
CA VAL A 118 17.72 -5.21 -6.91
C VAL A 118 17.44 -4.35 -8.13
N MET A 119 16.42 -3.50 -8.02
CA MET A 119 15.95 -2.65 -9.12
C MET A 119 16.71 -1.33 -9.20
N ALA A 120 17.01 -0.75 -8.04
CA ALA A 120 17.71 0.51 -7.95
C ALA A 120 18.40 0.66 -6.59
N ILE A 121 19.50 1.39 -6.57
CA ILE A 121 20.23 1.80 -5.36
C ILE A 121 20.28 3.32 -5.36
N ILE A 122 19.87 3.94 -4.26
CA ILE A 122 19.96 5.39 -4.05
C ILE A 122 21.06 5.61 -3.03
N ARG A 123 22.19 6.17 -3.50
CA ARG A 123 23.37 6.51 -2.70
C ARG A 123 23.48 8.02 -2.58
N GLY A 124 23.12 8.55 -1.42
CA GLY A 124 22.97 10.00 -1.25
C GLY A 124 21.89 10.54 -2.18
N THR A 125 22.27 11.31 -3.19
CA THR A 125 21.38 11.86 -4.24
C THR A 125 21.48 11.14 -5.58
N THR A 126 22.35 10.12 -5.68
CA THR A 126 22.62 9.42 -6.95
C THR A 126 21.76 8.16 -7.06
N LEU A 127 21.05 8.03 -8.18
CA LEU A 127 20.33 6.82 -8.55
C LEU A 127 21.25 5.93 -9.37
N ILE A 128 21.46 4.70 -8.91
CA ILE A 128 22.22 3.64 -9.56
C ILE A 128 21.24 2.55 -9.97
N VAL A 129 21.17 2.24 -11.26
CA VAL A 129 20.43 1.09 -11.78
C VAL A 129 21.45 -0.03 -12.04
N PRO A 130 21.40 -1.15 -11.29
CA PRO A 130 22.40 -2.21 -11.42
C PRO A 130 22.45 -2.78 -12.85
N ARG A 131 23.67 -2.99 -13.36
CA ARG A 131 23.90 -3.53 -14.70
C ARG A 131 24.93 -4.65 -14.64
N GLY A 132 24.51 -5.89 -14.51
CA GLY A 132 25.43 -7.02 -14.62
C GLY A 132 25.90 -7.65 -13.31
N GLY A 133 25.41 -7.21 -12.17
CA GLY A 133 25.62 -7.90 -10.88
C GLY A 133 26.95 -7.60 -10.17
N ASP A 134 27.81 -6.75 -10.72
CA ASP A 134 29.08 -6.32 -10.07
C ASP A 134 28.88 -5.14 -9.10
N ASP A 135 27.72 -4.50 -9.16
CA ASP A 135 27.36 -3.44 -8.25
C ASP A 135 27.29 -3.97 -6.82
N ILE A 136 27.70 -3.12 -5.86
CA ILE A 136 27.68 -3.42 -4.43
C ILE A 136 26.76 -2.45 -3.69
N ILE A 137 26.14 -2.94 -2.62
CA ILE A 137 25.36 -2.14 -1.67
C ILE A 137 26.26 -1.71 -0.55
N LEU A 138 26.24 -0.43 -0.20
CA LEU A 138 27.00 0.17 0.88
C LEU A 138 26.09 0.58 2.04
N SER A 139 26.69 0.70 3.21
CA SER A 139 25.95 1.25 4.35
C SER A 139 25.46 2.67 4.06
N GLY A 140 24.20 2.93 4.41
CA GLY A 140 23.47 4.17 4.12
C GLY A 140 22.76 4.21 2.78
N ASP A 141 22.92 3.19 1.93
CA ASP A 141 22.15 3.10 0.69
C ASP A 141 20.66 2.83 0.98
N ARG A 142 19.81 3.41 0.14
CA ARG A 142 18.40 3.06 0.03
C ARG A 142 18.20 2.21 -1.21
N VAL A 143 17.65 1.03 -1.05
CA VAL A 143 17.59 0.02 -2.10
C VAL A 143 16.15 -0.33 -2.43
N TYR A 144 15.79 -0.31 -3.70
CA TYR A 144 14.51 -0.81 -4.20
C TYR A 144 14.68 -2.23 -4.70
N LEU A 145 13.85 -3.12 -4.17
CA LEU A 145 13.86 -4.57 -4.41
C LEU A 145 12.53 -4.99 -5.04
N ALA A 146 12.56 -5.93 -5.95
CA ALA A 146 11.35 -6.66 -6.37
C ALA A 146 11.47 -8.11 -5.92
N CYS A 147 10.41 -8.61 -5.27
CA CYS A 147 10.33 -9.99 -4.81
C CYS A 147 8.89 -10.53 -4.92
N PRO A 148 8.70 -11.86 -4.94
CA PRO A 148 7.38 -12.46 -4.75
C PRO A 148 6.79 -12.02 -3.41
N THR A 149 5.51 -11.65 -3.38
CA THR A 149 4.83 -11.17 -2.16
C THR A 149 4.94 -12.16 -1.00
N MET A 150 4.96 -13.46 -1.29
CA MET A 150 5.16 -14.51 -0.30
C MET A 150 6.57 -14.54 0.33
N GLN A 151 7.54 -13.81 -0.25
CA GLN A 151 8.92 -13.79 0.23
C GLN A 151 9.32 -12.46 0.86
N ILE A 152 8.37 -11.57 1.15
CA ILE A 152 8.63 -10.26 1.76
C ILE A 152 9.46 -10.39 3.04
N ASP A 153 9.01 -11.21 4.00
CA ASP A 153 9.68 -11.36 5.30
C ASP A 153 11.10 -11.91 5.16
N ARG A 154 11.30 -12.87 4.24
CA ARG A 154 12.63 -13.43 3.94
C ARG A 154 13.53 -12.39 3.28
N THR A 155 12.97 -11.59 2.37
CA THR A 155 13.68 -10.51 1.70
C THR A 155 14.11 -9.45 2.71
N LEU A 156 13.22 -9.00 3.58
CA LEU A 156 13.53 -8.03 4.64
C LEU A 156 14.64 -8.56 5.56
N LYS A 157 14.55 -9.81 6.02
CA LYS A 157 15.59 -10.45 6.86
C LYS A 157 16.94 -10.52 6.15
N ALA A 158 16.98 -10.85 4.86
CA ALA A 158 18.23 -10.89 4.09
C ALA A 158 18.90 -9.51 3.98
N PHE A 159 18.10 -8.44 4.04
CA PHE A 159 18.57 -7.05 4.03
C PHE A 159 18.76 -6.45 5.44
N GLY A 160 18.74 -7.29 6.50
CA GLY A 160 19.00 -6.86 7.87
C GLY A 160 17.79 -6.33 8.62
N HIS A 161 16.58 -6.49 8.06
CA HIS A 161 15.34 -6.07 8.68
C HIS A 161 14.58 -7.29 9.23
N ALA A 162 14.78 -7.57 10.51
CA ALA A 162 14.11 -8.65 11.23
C ALA A 162 13.08 -8.11 12.24
N GLU A 163 12.55 -6.91 11.97
CA GLU A 163 11.59 -6.26 12.82
C GLU A 163 10.29 -7.06 12.89
N ILE A 164 9.69 -7.06 14.07
CA ILE A 164 8.41 -7.72 14.32
C ILE A 164 7.30 -6.70 14.12
N THR A 165 6.21 -7.11 13.47
CA THR A 165 5.00 -6.28 13.36
C THR A 165 4.51 -5.88 14.75
N ALA A 166 4.15 -4.62 14.94
CA ALA A 166 3.75 -4.09 16.23
C ALA A 166 2.46 -4.75 16.72
N GLU A 167 2.50 -5.32 17.93
CA GLU A 167 1.34 -5.92 18.60
C GLU A 167 0.39 -4.88 19.19
N LYS A 168 0.87 -3.65 19.41
CA LYS A 168 0.09 -2.54 19.93
C LYS A 168 0.14 -1.37 18.97
N VAL A 169 -1.03 -0.95 18.49
CA VAL A 169 -1.17 0.14 17.54
C VAL A 169 -2.06 1.22 18.12
N THR A 170 -1.59 2.45 18.13
CA THR A 170 -2.39 3.60 18.51
C THR A 170 -2.63 4.49 17.31
N ILE A 171 -3.91 4.74 17.00
CA ILE A 171 -4.34 5.59 15.90
C ILE A 171 -4.82 6.91 16.50
N SER A 172 -4.25 8.03 16.08
CA SER A 172 -4.69 9.36 16.50
C SER A 172 -5.66 9.93 15.46
N GLY A 173 -6.92 10.02 15.84
CA GLY A 173 -8.04 10.50 15.03
C GLY A 173 -8.97 9.38 14.55
N ALA A 174 -10.28 9.51 14.86
CA ALA A 174 -11.34 8.63 14.39
C ALA A 174 -12.00 9.18 13.09
N GLY A 175 -11.21 9.76 12.19
CA GLY A 175 -11.67 10.16 10.86
C GLY A 175 -11.79 8.98 9.91
N ALA A 176 -12.24 9.23 8.68
CA ALA A 176 -12.46 8.18 7.68
C ALA A 176 -11.24 7.27 7.47
N ILE A 177 -10.04 7.85 7.40
CA ILE A 177 -8.79 7.08 7.23
C ILE A 177 -8.48 6.28 8.51
N GLY A 178 -8.56 6.91 9.70
CA GLY A 178 -8.24 6.23 10.97
C GLY A 178 -9.13 5.01 11.23
N ILE A 179 -10.43 5.13 10.99
CA ILE A 179 -11.38 4.01 11.11
C ILE A 179 -11.05 2.92 10.08
N ARG A 180 -10.76 3.28 8.82
CA ARG A 180 -10.38 2.30 7.78
C ARG A 180 -9.11 1.53 8.14
N VAL A 181 -8.07 2.23 8.61
CA VAL A 181 -6.82 1.59 9.06
C VAL A 181 -7.12 0.60 10.19
N ALA A 182 -7.94 0.99 11.17
CA ALA A 182 -8.32 0.12 12.27
C ALA A 182 -9.10 -1.12 11.80
N GLU A 183 -10.10 -0.94 10.92
CA GLU A 183 -10.87 -2.02 10.31
C GLU A 183 -9.97 -3.01 9.56
N GLU A 184 -9.02 -2.51 8.75
CA GLU A 184 -8.12 -3.35 7.98
C GLU A 184 -7.11 -4.09 8.87
N ILE A 185 -6.53 -3.42 9.89
CA ILE A 185 -5.63 -4.07 10.84
C ILE A 185 -6.37 -5.15 11.61
N HIS A 186 -7.55 -4.86 12.14
CA HIS A 186 -8.36 -5.84 12.89
C HIS A 186 -8.72 -7.06 12.03
N LYS A 187 -9.05 -6.85 10.76
CA LYS A 187 -9.35 -7.95 9.83
C LYS A 187 -8.15 -8.85 9.54
N ILE A 188 -6.95 -8.28 9.47
CA ILE A 188 -5.72 -9.00 9.12
C ILE A 188 -5.09 -9.65 10.36
N SER A 189 -5.13 -8.97 11.49
CA SER A 189 -4.49 -9.36 12.75
C SER A 189 -5.43 -9.02 13.94
N PRO A 190 -6.45 -9.87 14.18
CA PRO A 190 -7.43 -9.63 15.24
C PRO A 190 -6.82 -9.57 16.65
N GLU A 191 -5.64 -10.18 16.83
CA GLU A 191 -4.87 -10.18 18.08
C GLU A 191 -4.14 -8.86 18.36
N THR A 192 -4.03 -7.96 17.39
CA THR A 192 -3.39 -6.66 17.57
C THR A 192 -4.20 -5.78 18.51
N ASN A 193 -3.56 -5.26 19.54
CA ASN A 193 -4.19 -4.33 20.49
C ASN A 193 -4.30 -2.94 19.85
N LEU A 194 -5.50 -2.61 19.36
CA LEU A 194 -5.80 -1.33 18.73
C LEU A 194 -6.36 -0.33 19.73
N THR A 195 -5.85 0.89 19.71
CA THR A 195 -6.37 2.02 20.47
C THR A 195 -6.58 3.21 19.55
N ILE A 196 -7.78 3.77 19.53
CA ILE A 196 -8.06 5.01 18.80
C ILE A 196 -8.19 6.16 19.80
N LEU A 197 -7.45 7.23 19.57
CA LEU A 197 -7.54 8.47 20.33
C LEU A 197 -8.31 9.50 19.51
N GLU A 198 -9.44 9.96 20.02
CA GLU A 198 -10.28 10.96 19.36
C GLU A 198 -10.72 12.03 20.39
N LEU A 199 -10.65 13.29 19.98
CA LEU A 199 -11.02 14.42 20.84
C LEU A 199 -12.54 14.59 20.93
N ASP A 200 -13.24 14.34 19.83
CA ASP A 200 -14.68 14.44 19.73
C ASP A 200 -15.33 13.17 20.29
N LYS A 201 -16.15 13.33 21.35
CA LYS A 201 -16.78 12.20 22.05
C LYS A 201 -17.75 11.42 21.18
N ASP A 202 -18.47 12.08 20.28
CA ASP A 202 -19.47 11.42 19.45
C ASP A 202 -18.77 10.60 18.34
N LYS A 203 -17.67 11.12 17.78
CA LYS A 203 -16.83 10.35 16.84
C LYS A 203 -16.14 9.19 17.54
N ALA A 204 -15.65 9.37 18.77
CA ALA A 204 -15.03 8.29 19.53
C ALA A 204 -16.03 7.15 19.80
N ARG A 205 -17.28 7.49 20.19
CA ARG A 205 -18.35 6.50 20.36
C ARG A 205 -18.68 5.77 19.06
N HIS A 206 -18.85 6.51 17.98
CA HIS A 206 -19.14 5.92 16.67
C HIS A 206 -18.00 4.97 16.21
N ALA A 207 -16.75 5.32 16.46
CA ALA A 207 -15.61 4.46 16.15
C ALA A 207 -15.63 3.15 16.95
N ALA A 208 -15.98 3.22 18.26
CA ALA A 208 -16.12 2.04 19.11
C ALA A 208 -17.22 1.11 18.59
N GLU A 209 -18.41 1.66 18.25
CA GLU A 209 -19.53 0.89 17.70
C GLU A 209 -19.24 0.26 16.33
N THR A 210 -18.31 0.83 15.57
CA THR A 210 -17.96 0.34 14.23
C THR A 210 -16.94 -0.79 14.27
N LEU A 211 -16.13 -0.86 15.33
CA LEU A 211 -15.01 -1.81 15.47
C LEU A 211 -15.31 -2.98 16.41
N GLU A 212 -16.50 -2.98 17.08
CA GLU A 212 -17.03 -4.14 17.82
C GLU A 212 -17.58 -5.22 16.83
#